data_cec184b6cfd361c0b8698183f90b7edb
#
_entry.id   cec184b6cfd361c0b8698183f90b7edb
#
_cell.length_a   1.000
_cell.length_b   1.000
_cell.length_c   1.000
_cell.angle_alpha   90.00
_cell.angle_beta   90.00
_cell.angle_gamma   90.00
#
_symmetry.space_group_name_H-M   'P 1'
#
loop_
_entity.id
_entity.type
_entity.pdbx_description
1 polymer ?
#
loop_
_entity_poly.entity_id
_entity_poly.type
_entity_poly.pdbx_seq_one_letter_code
_entity_poly.pdbx_strand_id
1 'polypeptide(L)'
;MDSITPMVELLEGLDIKLYTESKCYEDNNVVWCVYAIKEENKRPNIEDARIDYGNDKKYIGLFHGPLVGSSTDIGFEIEHGYGVEEFEGCDAVMCADIHKRQQLTYKNIPIVYSSSLIQQNKYLLKKKKHQSFQYIYP
;
A
#
# COMPACT_ATOMS: atom_id res chain seq x y z
N MET A 1 -6.82 1.14 -25.81
CA MET A 1 -7.91 1.32 -24.83
C MET A 1 -7.29 1.23 -23.44
N ASP A 2 -7.32 2.31 -22.68
CA ASP A 2 -6.77 2.30 -21.32
C ASP A 2 -7.61 1.42 -20.42
N SER A 3 -6.98 0.50 -19.70
CA SER A 3 -7.66 -0.42 -18.78
C SER A 3 -8.31 0.27 -17.56
N ILE A 4 -8.11 1.58 -17.40
CA ILE A 4 -8.70 2.40 -16.33
C ILE A 4 -10.06 2.98 -16.74
N THR A 5 -10.29 3.18 -18.05
CA THR A 5 -11.53 3.82 -18.55
C THR A 5 -12.80 3.13 -18.05
N PRO A 6 -12.93 1.77 -18.08
CA PRO A 6 -14.12 1.10 -17.57
C PRO A 6 -14.33 1.30 -16.06
N MET A 7 -13.24 1.40 -15.29
CA MET A 7 -13.31 1.64 -13.85
C MET A 7 -13.81 3.05 -13.54
N VAL A 8 -13.34 4.05 -14.30
CA VAL A 8 -13.80 5.44 -14.14
C VAL A 8 -15.29 5.54 -14.40
N GLU A 9 -15.79 4.93 -15.47
CA GLU A 9 -17.23 4.91 -15.81
C GLU A 9 -18.07 4.22 -14.74
N LEU A 10 -17.59 3.09 -14.17
CA LEU A 10 -18.27 2.38 -13.10
C LEU A 10 -18.33 3.15 -11.79
N LEU A 11 -17.36 4.02 -11.52
CA LEU A 11 -17.27 4.81 -10.30
C LEU A 11 -17.96 6.17 -10.42
N GLU A 12 -18.40 6.54 -11.63
CA GLU A 12 -19.10 7.78 -11.90
C GLU A 12 -20.39 7.86 -11.08
N GLY A 13 -20.55 8.96 -10.34
CA GLY A 13 -21.70 9.14 -9.44
C GLY A 13 -21.56 8.54 -8.05
N LEU A 14 -20.45 7.84 -7.76
CA LEU A 14 -20.10 7.41 -6.41
C LEU A 14 -19.16 8.43 -5.74
N ASP A 15 -19.30 8.59 -4.41
CA ASP A 15 -18.36 9.42 -3.62
C ASP A 15 -17.06 8.65 -3.37
N ILE A 16 -16.33 8.39 -4.47
CA ILE A 16 -15.05 7.65 -4.48
C ILE A 16 -13.99 8.50 -5.18
N LYS A 17 -12.84 8.65 -4.53
CA LYS A 17 -11.66 9.31 -5.12
C LYS A 17 -10.82 8.26 -5.85
N LEU A 18 -10.59 8.46 -7.14
CA LEU A 18 -9.73 7.61 -7.96
C LEU A 18 -8.43 8.33 -8.27
N TYR A 19 -7.32 7.80 -7.80
CA TYR A 19 -5.98 8.31 -8.06
C TYR A 19 -5.28 7.44 -9.12
N THR A 20 -4.95 8.03 -10.26
CA THR A 20 -4.40 7.33 -11.43
C THR A 20 -2.95 7.67 -11.75
N GLU A 21 -2.40 8.68 -11.10
CA GLU A 21 -1.04 9.18 -11.35
C GLU A 21 -0.18 9.12 -10.09
N SER A 22 1.13 8.92 -10.29
CA SER A 22 2.13 8.97 -9.22
C SER A 22 2.37 10.40 -8.78
N LYS A 23 1.67 10.84 -7.74
CA LYS A 23 1.83 12.16 -7.12
C LYS A 23 1.20 12.21 -5.73
N CYS A 24 1.36 13.34 -5.04
CA CYS A 24 0.73 13.61 -3.76
C CYS A 24 -0.63 14.29 -3.97
N TYR A 25 -1.63 13.80 -3.25
CA TYR A 25 -3.02 14.29 -3.27
C TYR A 25 -3.42 14.72 -1.86
N GLU A 26 -3.72 16.00 -1.69
CA GLU A 26 -4.20 16.50 -0.42
C GLU A 26 -5.66 16.09 -0.15
N ASP A 27 -5.91 15.63 1.07
CA ASP A 27 -7.24 15.27 1.56
C ASP A 27 -7.37 15.60 3.05
N ASN A 28 -7.82 16.80 3.36
CA ASN A 28 -7.91 17.32 4.71
C ASN A 28 -6.57 17.26 5.47
N ASN A 29 -6.48 16.44 6.51
CA ASN A 29 -5.27 16.30 7.34
C ASN A 29 -4.32 15.21 6.83
N VAL A 30 -4.62 14.59 5.68
CA VAL A 30 -3.83 13.53 5.07
C VAL A 30 -3.39 13.95 3.67
N VAL A 31 -2.18 13.60 3.31
CA VAL A 31 -1.67 13.67 1.94
C VAL A 31 -1.38 12.24 1.47
N TRP A 32 -2.10 11.80 0.46
CA TRP A 32 -1.93 10.49 -0.15
C TRP A 32 -0.79 10.55 -1.16
N CYS A 33 0.31 9.90 -0.86
CA CYS A 33 1.47 9.78 -1.74
C CYS A 33 1.30 8.52 -2.59
N VAL A 34 0.75 8.67 -3.79
CA VAL A 34 0.37 7.57 -4.67
C VAL A 34 1.54 7.15 -5.55
N TYR A 35 1.88 5.87 -5.54
CA TYR A 35 2.83 5.20 -6.43
C TYR A 35 2.02 4.39 -7.43
N ALA A 36 1.65 5.01 -8.56
CA ALA A 36 0.72 4.40 -9.52
C ALA A 36 1.37 3.24 -10.27
N ILE A 37 0.66 2.12 -10.38
CA ILE A 37 1.13 0.86 -10.98
C ILE A 37 1.63 1.05 -12.42
N LYS A 38 0.96 1.90 -13.19
CA LYS A 38 1.30 2.15 -14.60
C LYS A 38 2.47 3.13 -14.80
N GLU A 39 2.94 3.73 -13.75
CA GLU A 39 3.98 4.76 -13.80
C GLU A 39 5.21 4.34 -12.98
N GLU A 40 5.74 3.14 -13.25
CA GLU A 40 6.83 2.51 -12.49
C GLU A 40 8.08 3.40 -12.29
N ASN A 41 8.34 4.32 -13.22
CA ASN A 41 9.49 5.23 -13.15
C ASN A 41 9.17 6.59 -12.53
N LYS A 42 7.91 6.85 -12.17
CA LYS A 42 7.50 8.08 -11.52
C LYS A 42 7.30 7.87 -10.02
N ARG A 43 7.66 8.88 -9.26
CA ARG A 43 7.51 8.91 -7.80
C ARG A 43 6.79 10.16 -7.37
N PRO A 44 5.95 10.11 -6.34
CA PRO A 44 5.42 11.32 -5.73
C PRO A 44 6.59 12.09 -5.11
N ASN A 45 6.63 13.40 -5.34
CA ASN A 45 7.61 14.27 -4.70
C ASN A 45 7.07 14.74 -3.35
N ILE A 46 7.50 14.07 -2.29
CA ILE A 46 6.99 14.33 -0.93
C ILE A 46 7.59 15.61 -0.35
N GLU A 47 8.81 15.97 -0.71
CA GLU A 47 9.43 17.23 -0.25
C GLU A 47 8.68 18.43 -0.77
N ASP A 48 8.39 18.47 -2.08
CA ASP A 48 7.61 19.53 -2.68
C ASP A 48 6.18 19.56 -2.10
N ALA A 49 5.57 18.41 -1.90
CA ALA A 49 4.24 18.32 -1.29
C ALA A 49 4.22 18.85 0.15
N ARG A 50 5.30 18.69 0.93
CA ARG A 50 5.42 19.25 2.27
C ARG A 50 5.55 20.78 2.25
N ILE A 51 6.18 21.34 1.19
CA ILE A 51 6.24 22.78 0.97
C ILE A 51 4.84 23.33 0.65
N ASP A 52 4.11 22.63 -0.25
CA ASP A 52 2.82 23.08 -0.74
C ASP A 52 1.68 22.90 0.27
N TYR A 53 1.65 21.76 0.99
CA TYR A 53 0.52 21.35 1.85
C TYR A 53 0.83 21.46 3.36
N GLY A 54 2.08 21.68 3.74
CA GLY A 54 2.52 21.86 5.12
C GLY A 54 3.01 20.57 5.81
N ASN A 55 3.72 20.76 6.92
CA ASN A 55 4.32 19.66 7.70
C ASN A 55 3.42 19.15 8.84
N ASP A 56 2.29 19.75 9.06
CA ASP A 56 1.30 19.39 10.08
C ASP A 56 0.39 18.24 9.64
N LYS A 57 0.39 17.92 8.35
CA LYS A 57 -0.38 16.81 7.76
C LYS A 57 0.36 15.48 7.84
N LYS A 58 -0.39 14.38 7.71
CA LYS A 58 0.15 13.03 7.62
C LYS A 58 0.33 12.61 6.16
N TYR A 59 1.52 12.20 5.80
CA TYR A 59 1.90 11.75 4.45
C TYR A 59 1.87 10.23 4.40
N ILE A 60 0.88 9.67 3.73
CA ILE A 60 0.64 8.23 3.67
C ILE A 60 0.93 7.72 2.26
N GLY A 61 1.93 6.84 2.14
CA GLY A 61 2.25 6.15 0.90
C GLY A 61 1.19 5.10 0.55
N LEU A 62 0.76 5.07 -0.71
CA LEU A 62 -0.08 4.02 -1.28
C LEU A 62 0.68 3.32 -2.39
N PHE A 63 0.99 2.05 -2.18
CA PHE A 63 1.79 1.24 -3.09
C PHE A 63 1.15 -0.12 -3.37
N HIS A 64 1.19 -0.55 -4.61
CA HIS A 64 0.74 -1.88 -5.03
C HIS A 64 1.87 -2.61 -5.72
N GLY A 65 2.43 -3.60 -5.07
CA GLY A 65 3.52 -4.40 -5.59
C GLY A 65 4.37 -5.06 -4.51
N PRO A 66 5.32 -5.92 -4.91
CA PRO A 66 6.25 -6.54 -4.00
C PRO A 66 7.39 -5.57 -3.62
N LEU A 67 7.79 -5.59 -2.36
CA LEU A 67 8.95 -4.87 -1.84
C LEU A 67 10.07 -5.84 -1.47
N VAL A 68 11.31 -5.43 -1.70
CA VAL A 68 12.49 -6.17 -1.23
C VAL A 68 12.40 -6.35 0.28
N GLY A 69 12.63 -7.57 0.75
CA GLY A 69 12.50 -7.96 2.15
C GLY A 69 11.10 -8.37 2.58
N SER A 70 10.10 -8.24 1.70
CA SER A 70 8.78 -8.84 1.94
C SER A 70 8.75 -10.32 1.54
N SER A 71 7.75 -11.05 2.02
CA SER A 71 7.58 -12.47 1.68
C SER A 71 6.15 -12.80 1.28
N THR A 72 6.02 -13.73 0.34
CA THR A 72 4.73 -14.25 -0.12
C THR A 72 4.09 -15.19 0.91
N ASP A 73 2.82 -15.55 0.70
CA ASP A 73 2.08 -16.49 1.55
C ASP A 73 2.73 -17.86 1.68
N ILE A 74 3.46 -18.29 0.65
CA ILE A 74 4.16 -19.56 0.61
C ILE A 74 5.58 -19.50 1.17
N GLY A 75 6.01 -18.31 1.65
CA GLY A 75 7.31 -18.10 2.28
C GLY A 75 8.44 -17.75 1.31
N PHE A 76 8.12 -17.41 0.06
CA PHE A 76 9.11 -16.92 -0.89
C PHE A 76 9.48 -15.46 -0.55
N GLU A 77 10.76 -15.19 -0.35
CA GLU A 77 11.27 -13.84 -0.08
C GLU A 77 11.52 -13.07 -1.38
N ILE A 78 11.19 -11.79 -1.38
CA ILE A 78 11.41 -10.88 -2.50
C ILE A 78 12.80 -10.27 -2.36
N GLU A 79 13.71 -10.63 -3.27
CA GLU A 79 15.10 -10.19 -3.25
C GLU A 79 15.39 -9.04 -4.22
N HIS A 80 14.51 -8.80 -5.20
CA HIS A 80 14.67 -7.80 -6.23
C HIS A 80 13.38 -7.00 -6.44
N GLY A 81 13.52 -5.74 -6.83
CA GLY A 81 12.40 -4.85 -7.10
C GLY A 81 12.49 -3.54 -6.33
N TYR A 82 11.35 -3.03 -5.91
CA TYR A 82 11.26 -1.80 -5.13
C TYR A 82 11.83 -1.98 -3.72
N GLY A 83 12.70 -1.06 -3.31
CA GLY A 83 13.20 -1.00 -1.95
C GLY A 83 12.29 -0.15 -1.05
N VAL A 84 12.44 -0.34 0.25
CA VAL A 84 11.70 0.43 1.27
C VAL A 84 12.13 1.91 1.33
N GLU A 85 13.30 2.24 0.84
CA GLU A 85 13.85 3.60 0.73
C GLU A 85 13.06 4.51 -0.20
N GLU A 86 12.29 3.95 -1.13
CA GLU A 86 11.41 4.67 -2.04
C GLU A 86 10.32 5.48 -1.32
N PHE A 87 10.05 5.15 -0.07
CA PHE A 87 9.02 5.79 0.76
C PHE A 87 9.57 6.85 1.72
N GLU A 88 10.80 7.28 1.51
CA GLU A 88 11.39 8.33 2.34
C GLU A 88 10.52 9.60 2.33
N GLY A 89 10.28 10.16 3.51
CA GLY A 89 9.40 11.32 3.68
C GLY A 89 7.94 10.98 4.00
N CYS A 90 7.48 9.73 3.81
CA CYS A 90 6.18 9.30 4.31
C CYS A 90 6.18 9.15 5.85
N ASP A 91 5.01 9.29 6.45
CA ASP A 91 4.79 8.95 7.88
C ASP A 91 4.43 7.47 8.05
N ALA A 92 3.78 6.87 7.05
CA ALA A 92 3.47 5.45 6.97
C ALA A 92 3.20 5.04 5.52
N VAL A 93 3.21 3.74 5.23
CA VAL A 93 2.92 3.21 3.89
C VAL A 93 1.93 2.05 3.98
N MET A 94 0.90 2.11 3.17
CA MET A 94 -0.07 1.04 2.96
C MET A 94 0.23 0.32 1.66
N CYS A 95 0.52 -0.98 1.76
CA CYS A 95 0.87 -1.82 0.61
C CYS A 95 -0.20 -2.85 0.31
N ALA A 96 -0.36 -3.15 -0.97
CA ALA A 96 -1.20 -4.22 -1.50
C ALA A 96 -0.39 -5.13 -2.45
N ASP A 97 -1.02 -6.12 -3.06
CA ASP A 97 -0.49 -7.19 -3.90
C ASP A 97 -0.08 -8.44 -3.11
N ILE A 98 0.77 -8.32 -2.09
CA ILE A 98 1.13 -9.46 -1.25
C ILE A 98 0.04 -9.70 -0.20
N HIS A 99 -0.55 -10.91 -0.21
CA HIS A 99 -1.65 -11.28 0.66
C HIS A 99 -1.23 -11.70 2.08
N LYS A 100 0.05 -11.93 2.30
CA LYS A 100 0.60 -12.22 3.62
C LYS A 100 0.67 -10.93 4.44
N ARG A 101 -0.05 -10.89 5.57
CA ARG A 101 0.07 -9.80 6.52
C ARG A 101 1.50 -9.70 7.05
N GLN A 102 2.12 -8.56 6.89
CA GLN A 102 3.47 -8.29 7.37
C GLN A 102 3.73 -6.79 7.47
N GLN A 103 4.73 -6.45 8.25
CA GLN A 103 5.20 -5.09 8.41
C GLN A 103 6.70 -5.05 8.19
N LEU A 104 7.14 -4.14 7.34
CA LEU A 104 8.51 -3.71 7.18
C LEU A 104 8.68 -2.34 7.87
N THR A 105 9.91 -1.93 8.09
CA THR A 105 10.21 -0.61 8.69
C THR A 105 11.42 0.00 8.00
N TYR A 106 11.33 1.28 7.65
CA TYR A 106 12.44 2.06 7.14
C TYR A 106 12.50 3.40 7.87
N LYS A 107 13.62 3.71 8.53
CA LYS A 107 13.81 4.96 9.30
C LYS A 107 12.59 5.35 10.17
N ASN A 108 12.04 4.38 10.90
CA ASN A 108 10.80 4.53 11.69
C ASN A 108 9.49 4.69 10.88
N ILE A 109 9.53 4.57 9.56
CA ILE A 109 8.33 4.56 8.71
C ILE A 109 7.78 3.14 8.71
N PRO A 110 6.57 2.89 9.25
CA PRO A 110 5.91 1.60 9.14
C PRO A 110 5.39 1.39 7.72
N ILE A 111 5.70 0.23 7.13
CA ILE A 111 5.29 -0.18 5.79
C ILE A 111 4.51 -1.48 5.93
N VAL A 112 3.21 -1.45 5.64
CA VAL A 112 2.29 -2.51 6.05
C VAL A 112 1.56 -3.12 4.86
N TYR A 113 1.65 -4.44 4.73
CA TYR A 113 0.74 -5.27 3.94
C TYR A 113 -0.39 -5.77 4.86
N SER A 114 -1.62 -5.35 4.60
CA SER A 114 -2.77 -5.61 5.47
C SER A 114 -3.30 -7.04 5.40
N SER A 115 -2.96 -7.80 4.37
CA SER A 115 -3.58 -9.07 4.00
C SER A 115 -4.80 -8.93 3.08
N SER A 116 -5.24 -10.05 2.54
CA SER A 116 -6.45 -10.14 1.72
C SER A 116 -7.69 -10.28 2.61
N LEU A 117 -8.78 -9.62 2.26
CA LEU A 117 -10.09 -9.78 2.93
C LEU A 117 -10.66 -11.17 2.72
N ILE A 118 -10.38 -11.76 1.54
CA ILE A 118 -10.85 -13.10 1.16
C ILE A 118 -9.65 -14.03 1.09
N GLN A 119 -9.74 -15.19 1.75
CA GLN A 119 -8.71 -16.21 1.70
C GLN A 119 -8.65 -16.82 0.30
N GLN A 120 -7.57 -16.55 -0.44
CA GLN A 120 -7.37 -17.03 -1.81
C GLN A 120 -6.63 -18.38 -1.89
N ASN A 121 -5.90 -18.76 -0.84
CA ASN A 121 -5.08 -19.98 -0.83
C ASN A 121 -5.63 -21.02 0.14
N LYS A 122 -5.96 -22.21 -0.39
CA LYS A 122 -6.47 -23.36 0.40
C LYS A 122 -5.51 -23.84 1.50
N TYR A 123 -4.21 -23.65 1.33
CA TYR A 123 -3.21 -24.07 2.32
C TYR A 123 -3.22 -23.18 3.58
N LEU A 124 -3.60 -21.92 3.45
CA LEU A 124 -3.71 -20.98 4.58
C LEU A 124 -4.98 -21.21 5.41
N LEU A 125 -6.03 -21.79 4.83
CA LEU A 125 -7.24 -22.19 5.57
C LEU A 125 -6.93 -23.21 6.65
N LYS A 126 -6.00 -24.14 6.41
CA LYS A 126 -5.58 -25.14 7.41
C LYS A 126 -4.79 -24.53 8.57
N LYS A 127 -3.93 -23.53 8.31
CA LYS A 127 -3.17 -22.84 9.37
C LYS A 127 -4.06 -21.93 10.25
N LYS A 128 -5.04 -21.23 9.67
CA LYS A 128 -5.96 -20.37 10.44
C LYS A 128 -6.86 -21.15 11.40
N LYS A 129 -7.25 -22.39 11.06
CA LYS A 129 -8.03 -23.24 11.99
C LYS A 129 -7.29 -23.59 13.28
N HIS A 130 -5.96 -23.57 13.28
CA HIS A 130 -5.15 -23.77 14.49
C HIS A 130 -4.78 -22.47 15.24
N GLN A 131 -4.86 -21.30 14.59
CA GLN A 131 -4.54 -20.00 15.21
C GLN A 131 -5.76 -19.25 15.73
N SER A 132 -6.97 -19.54 15.24
CA SER A 132 -8.20 -18.83 15.64
C SER A 132 -8.67 -19.14 17.06
N PHE A 133 -8.07 -20.12 17.76
CA PHE A 133 -8.38 -20.43 19.17
C PHE A 133 -7.56 -19.64 20.19
N GLN A 134 -6.58 -18.84 19.78
CA GLN A 134 -5.71 -18.09 20.71
C GLN A 134 -6.04 -16.60 20.84
N TYR A 135 -7.04 -16.08 20.13
CA TYR A 135 -7.38 -14.64 20.16
C TYR A 135 -8.82 -14.33 20.60
N ILE A 136 -9.44 -15.21 21.36
CA ILE A 136 -10.69 -14.88 22.06
C ILE A 136 -10.41 -15.02 23.55
N TYR A 137 -10.02 -13.92 24.18
CA TYR A 137 -10.41 -13.35 25.47
C TYR A 137 -9.35 -12.40 26.01
N PRO A 138 -9.79 -11.27 26.59
CA PRO A 138 -8.93 -10.26 27.18
C PRO A 138 -8.33 -10.72 28.49
#